data_d511856a2d8f222dbba865f9bae6bc63
#
_entry.id   d511856a2d8f222dbba865f9bae6bc63
#
_cell.length_a   1.000
_cell.length_b   1.000
_cell.length_c   1.000
_cell.angle_alpha   90.00
_cell.angle_beta   90.00
_cell.angle_gamma   90.00
#
_symmetry.space_group_name_H-M   'P 1'
#
loop_
_entity.id
_entity.type
_entity.pdbx_description
1 polymer ?
#
loop_
_entity_poly.entity_id
_entity_poly.type
_entity_poly.pdbx_seq_one_letter_code
_entity_poly.pdbx_strand_id
1 'polypeptide(L)'
;EKRSIAAAPASAPFRGAANGKVVIQMVGDFRSASCRRADATISDLIKAYPGKIKVVWRDMPGPSPAGILAAEAAREAFAQKGSAGFEKMSKALFEHRQALRRDDVDGFAKAIGLDMTRFERALDDRKHKADVDADVRAARDASVRIAPTFFVGPYYVAGTASYARLAKLVELVLA
;
A
#
# COMPACT_ATOMS: atom_id res chain seq x y z
N GLU A 1 16.48 13.21 -5.29
CA GLU A 1 16.77 12.51 -6.55
C GLU A 1 15.47 12.33 -7.34
N LYS A 2 15.54 12.45 -8.66
CA LYS A 2 14.43 12.16 -9.57
C LYS A 2 14.55 10.73 -10.08
N ARG A 3 13.46 9.97 -9.92
CA ARG A 3 13.36 8.58 -10.39
C ARG A 3 11.89 8.22 -10.55
N SER A 4 11.56 7.36 -11.47
CA SER A 4 10.20 6.91 -11.71
C SER A 4 10.05 5.41 -11.52
N ILE A 5 8.84 5.02 -11.19
CA ILE A 5 8.36 3.63 -11.23
C ILE A 5 7.23 3.55 -12.26
N ALA A 6 7.06 2.41 -12.90
CA ALA A 6 5.96 2.21 -13.82
C ALA A 6 4.62 2.57 -13.18
N ALA A 7 3.75 3.21 -13.95
CA ALA A 7 2.43 3.62 -13.46
C ALA A 7 1.65 2.43 -12.91
N ALA A 8 0.98 2.64 -11.78
CA ALA A 8 0.11 1.63 -11.20
C ALA A 8 -1.13 1.43 -12.09
N PRO A 9 -1.64 0.20 -12.21
CA PRO A 9 -2.91 -0.03 -12.88
C PRO A 9 -4.07 0.65 -12.12
N ALA A 10 -5.18 0.90 -12.83
CA ALA A 10 -6.37 1.52 -12.22
C ALA A 10 -6.95 0.72 -11.05
N SER A 11 -6.70 -0.59 -11.01
CA SER A 11 -7.11 -1.49 -9.92
C SER A 11 -6.23 -1.43 -8.67
N ALA A 12 -5.14 -0.66 -8.68
CA ALA A 12 -4.22 -0.59 -7.55
C ALA A 12 -4.91 0.05 -6.33
N PRO A 13 -4.69 -0.50 -5.13
CA PRO A 13 -5.21 0.11 -3.91
C PRO A 13 -4.69 1.53 -3.72
N PHE A 14 -5.55 2.43 -3.28
CA PHE A 14 -5.15 3.78 -2.98
C PHE A 14 -5.88 4.35 -1.78
N ARG A 15 -5.33 5.43 -1.23
CA ARG A 15 -5.91 6.26 -0.18
C ARG A 15 -5.88 7.71 -0.61
N GLY A 16 -6.69 8.55 0.04
CA GLY A 16 -6.79 9.96 -0.31
C GLY A 16 -7.74 10.22 -1.47
N ALA A 17 -7.48 11.25 -2.25
CA ALA A 17 -8.35 11.68 -3.33
C ALA A 17 -8.06 10.91 -4.63
N ALA A 18 -9.07 10.27 -5.21
CA ALA A 18 -8.92 9.50 -6.45
C ALA A 18 -8.37 10.34 -7.62
N ASN A 19 -8.69 11.63 -7.64
CA ASN A 19 -8.25 12.60 -8.64
C ASN A 19 -7.21 13.60 -8.09
N GLY A 20 -6.53 13.24 -7.00
CA GLY A 20 -5.48 14.10 -6.41
C GLY A 20 -4.39 14.43 -7.42
N LYS A 21 -4.02 15.71 -7.47
CA LYS A 21 -2.98 16.19 -8.41
C LYS A 21 -1.59 15.66 -8.09
N VAL A 22 -1.32 15.39 -6.82
CA VAL A 22 -0.07 14.78 -6.38
C VAL A 22 -0.30 13.29 -6.20
N VAL A 23 0.35 12.49 -7.02
CA VAL A 23 0.35 11.02 -6.86
C VAL A 23 1.60 10.62 -6.12
N ILE A 24 1.40 9.97 -4.99
CA ILE A 24 2.47 9.31 -4.23
C ILE A 24 2.31 7.82 -4.44
N GLN A 25 3.34 7.15 -4.92
CA GLN A 25 3.38 5.69 -4.92
C GLN A 25 4.23 5.23 -3.75
N MET A 26 3.63 4.48 -2.82
CA MET A 26 4.32 3.89 -1.69
C MET A 26 4.55 2.41 -1.94
N VAL A 27 5.81 2.04 -2.09
CA VAL A 27 6.22 0.64 -2.18
C VAL A 27 6.42 0.11 -0.77
N GLY A 28 5.69 -0.92 -0.39
CA GLY A 28 5.65 -1.36 0.99
C GLY A 28 5.40 -2.84 1.21
N ASP A 29 5.59 -3.23 2.45
CA ASP A 29 5.41 -4.58 2.99
C ASP A 29 4.67 -4.47 4.32
N PHE A 30 3.55 -5.17 4.47
CA PHE A 30 2.75 -5.15 5.71
C PHE A 30 3.46 -5.77 6.91
N ARG A 31 4.50 -6.55 6.70
CA ARG A 31 5.33 -7.10 7.79
C ARG A 31 6.43 -6.16 8.27
N SER A 32 6.63 -5.05 7.60
CA SER A 32 7.67 -4.07 7.93
C SER A 32 7.22 -3.08 9.00
N ALA A 33 7.95 -2.99 10.11
CA ALA A 33 7.73 -1.98 11.13
C ALA A 33 7.95 -0.56 10.58
N SER A 34 8.89 -0.40 9.66
CA SER A 34 9.14 0.88 8.99
C SER A 34 7.97 1.30 8.12
N CYS A 35 7.34 0.36 7.40
CA CYS A 35 6.13 0.63 6.61
C CYS A 35 4.96 1.00 7.50
N ARG A 36 4.80 0.37 8.66
CA ARG A 36 3.78 0.76 9.64
C ARG A 36 3.94 2.22 10.08
N ARG A 37 5.16 2.63 10.41
CA ARG A 37 5.43 4.03 10.78
C ARG A 37 5.16 4.99 9.62
N ALA A 38 5.57 4.61 8.43
CA ALA A 38 5.32 5.39 7.22
C ALA A 38 3.82 5.53 6.92
N ASP A 39 3.03 4.50 7.19
CA ASP A 39 1.58 4.54 7.01
C ASP A 39 0.91 5.60 7.88
N ALA A 40 1.35 5.76 9.13
CA ALA A 40 0.90 6.84 10.01
C ALA A 40 1.27 8.23 9.45
N THR A 41 2.48 8.39 8.95
CA THR A 41 2.94 9.64 8.30
C THR A 41 2.10 9.96 7.07
N ILE A 42 1.76 8.97 6.26
CA ILE A 42 0.89 9.12 5.09
C ILE A 42 -0.51 9.54 5.51
N SER A 43 -1.06 8.98 6.57
CA SER A 43 -2.37 9.39 7.11
C SER A 43 -2.40 10.87 7.47
N ASP A 44 -1.37 11.36 8.14
CA ASP A 44 -1.23 12.77 8.50
C ASP A 44 -1.09 13.67 7.27
N LEU A 45 -0.34 13.20 6.28
CA LEU A 45 -0.14 13.94 5.02
C LEU A 45 -1.46 14.08 4.23
N ILE A 46 -2.25 13.03 4.13
CA ILE A 46 -3.56 13.06 3.47
C ILE A 46 -4.49 14.06 4.17
N LYS A 47 -4.50 14.10 5.49
CA LYS A 47 -5.30 15.05 6.29
C LYS A 47 -4.86 16.49 6.06
N ALA A 48 -3.56 16.74 5.94
CA ALA A 48 -3.01 18.08 5.75
C ALA A 48 -3.26 18.65 4.34
N TYR A 49 -3.46 17.77 3.35
CA TYR A 49 -3.66 18.15 1.94
C TYR A 49 -4.98 17.57 1.39
N PRO A 50 -6.14 17.95 1.97
CA PRO A 50 -7.43 17.36 1.58
C PRO A 50 -7.72 17.59 0.09
N GLY A 51 -8.11 16.53 -0.60
CA GLY A 51 -8.43 16.57 -2.02
C GLY A 51 -7.24 16.69 -2.98
N LYS A 52 -6.02 16.84 -2.47
CA LYS A 52 -4.84 17.11 -3.31
C LYS A 52 -3.93 15.90 -3.55
N ILE A 53 -3.98 14.89 -2.68
CA ILE A 53 -3.06 13.74 -2.71
C ILE A 53 -3.82 12.46 -2.98
N LYS A 54 -3.29 11.66 -3.89
CA LYS A 54 -3.63 10.25 -4.07
C LYS A 54 -2.41 9.43 -3.70
N VAL A 55 -2.54 8.53 -2.72
CA VAL A 55 -1.47 7.61 -2.33
C VAL A 55 -1.79 6.22 -2.84
N VAL A 56 -1.02 5.74 -3.78
CA VAL A 56 -1.17 4.42 -4.38
C VAL A 56 -0.22 3.45 -3.67
N TRP A 57 -0.77 2.34 -3.21
CA TRP A 57 0.01 1.25 -2.63
C TRP A 57 0.59 0.36 -3.71
N ARG A 58 1.88 0.02 -3.58
CA ARG A 58 2.59 -0.93 -4.45
C ARG A 58 3.19 -2.02 -3.57
N ASP A 59 2.87 -3.26 -3.89
CA ASP A 59 3.31 -4.39 -3.09
C ASP A 59 4.78 -4.75 -3.34
N MET A 60 5.54 -4.84 -2.27
CA MET A 60 6.88 -5.45 -2.27
C MET A 60 7.03 -6.34 -1.04
N PRO A 61 6.22 -7.40 -0.93
CA PRO A 61 6.38 -8.35 0.15
C PRO A 61 7.72 -9.07 0.02
N GLY A 62 8.34 -9.40 1.14
CA GLY A 62 9.46 -10.30 1.16
C GLY A 62 9.03 -11.72 0.71
N PRO A 63 9.96 -12.68 0.65
CA PRO A 63 9.67 -14.02 0.18
C PRO A 63 8.78 -14.84 1.13
N SER A 64 8.45 -14.29 2.29
CA SER A 64 7.61 -14.94 3.29
C SER A 64 6.19 -15.15 2.79
N PRO A 65 5.62 -16.35 2.92
CA PRO A 65 4.23 -16.62 2.61
C PRO A 65 3.25 -15.68 3.34
N ALA A 66 3.55 -15.31 4.58
CA ALA A 66 2.74 -14.39 5.37
C ALA A 66 2.69 -12.98 4.76
N GLY A 67 3.80 -12.47 4.24
CA GLY A 67 3.86 -11.18 3.55
C GLY A 67 3.04 -11.17 2.25
N ILE A 68 3.12 -12.25 1.49
CA ILE A 68 2.36 -12.44 0.25
C ILE A 68 0.85 -12.53 0.56
N LEU A 69 0.48 -13.31 1.56
CA LEU A 69 -0.90 -13.43 2.03
C LEU A 69 -1.47 -12.07 2.42
N ALA A 70 -0.72 -11.29 3.19
CA ALA A 70 -1.12 -9.93 3.60
C ALA A 70 -1.36 -9.02 2.39
N ALA A 71 -0.47 -9.04 1.41
CA ALA A 71 -0.61 -8.26 0.17
C ALA A 71 -1.89 -8.61 -0.58
N GLU A 72 -2.17 -9.90 -0.76
CA GLU A 72 -3.37 -10.37 -1.46
C GLU A 72 -4.66 -10.05 -0.68
N ALA A 73 -4.63 -10.17 0.64
CA ALA A 73 -5.76 -9.82 1.51
C ALA A 73 -6.12 -8.34 1.43
N ALA A 74 -5.13 -7.46 1.47
CA ALA A 74 -5.35 -6.02 1.35
C ALA A 74 -5.96 -5.64 -0.01
N ARG A 75 -5.54 -6.29 -1.08
CA ARG A 75 -6.12 -6.08 -2.42
C ARG A 75 -7.57 -6.54 -2.50
N GLU A 76 -7.92 -7.65 -1.88
CA GLU A 76 -9.33 -8.10 -1.86
C GLU A 76 -10.20 -7.16 -1.02
N ALA A 77 -9.68 -6.66 0.10
CA ALA A 77 -10.38 -5.65 0.90
C ALA A 77 -10.67 -4.38 0.08
N PHE A 78 -9.71 -3.93 -0.72
CA PHE A 78 -9.89 -2.81 -1.65
C PHE A 78 -10.92 -3.13 -2.75
N ALA A 79 -10.84 -4.32 -3.33
CA ALA A 79 -11.77 -4.75 -4.38
C ALA A 79 -13.23 -4.76 -3.89
N GLN A 80 -13.45 -5.13 -2.63
CA GLN A 80 -14.80 -5.20 -2.07
C GLN A 80 -15.30 -3.86 -1.52
N LYS A 81 -14.46 -3.08 -0.86
CA LYS A 81 -14.88 -1.87 -0.11
C LYS A 81 -14.02 -0.62 -0.39
N GLY A 82 -13.23 -0.62 -1.44
CA GLY A 82 -12.44 0.54 -1.83
C GLY A 82 -11.40 0.95 -0.78
N SER A 83 -11.07 2.22 -0.76
CA SER A 83 -10.06 2.78 0.17
C SER A 83 -10.39 2.53 1.63
N ALA A 84 -11.65 2.62 2.04
CA ALA A 84 -12.05 2.37 3.43
C ALA A 84 -11.75 0.93 3.87
N GLY A 85 -12.06 -0.05 3.03
CA GLY A 85 -11.74 -1.46 3.28
C GLY A 85 -10.23 -1.71 3.31
N PHE A 86 -9.52 -1.13 2.35
CA PHE A 86 -8.06 -1.21 2.29
C PHE A 86 -7.40 -0.62 3.55
N GLU A 87 -7.83 0.54 4.01
CA GLU A 87 -7.28 1.17 5.22
C GLU A 87 -7.49 0.32 6.46
N LYS A 88 -8.68 -0.23 6.64
CA LYS A 88 -9.00 -1.09 7.79
C LYS A 88 -8.19 -2.38 7.77
N MET A 89 -8.07 -3.03 6.61
CA MET A 89 -7.28 -4.24 6.46
C MET A 89 -5.80 -3.94 6.69
N SER A 90 -5.26 -2.88 6.09
CA SER A 90 -3.86 -2.47 6.26
C SER A 90 -3.51 -2.24 7.71
N LYS A 91 -4.38 -1.55 8.45
CA LYS A 91 -4.19 -1.31 9.89
C LYS A 91 -4.09 -2.63 10.67
N ALA A 92 -5.03 -3.55 10.44
CA ALA A 92 -5.01 -4.85 11.10
C ALA A 92 -3.75 -5.66 10.77
N LEU A 93 -3.34 -5.68 9.50
CA LEU A 93 -2.14 -6.36 9.04
C LEU A 93 -0.88 -5.79 9.69
N PHE A 94 -0.72 -4.48 9.73
CA PHE A 94 0.41 -3.82 10.38
C PHE A 94 0.45 -4.09 11.90
N GLU A 95 -0.69 -4.07 12.56
CA GLU A 95 -0.77 -4.32 14.01
C GLU A 95 -0.37 -5.75 14.38
N HIS A 96 -0.67 -6.71 13.51
CA HIS A 96 -0.41 -8.14 13.73
C HIS A 96 0.72 -8.70 12.84
N ARG A 97 1.60 -7.85 12.34
CA ARG A 97 2.59 -8.17 11.30
C ARG A 97 3.54 -9.32 11.62
N GLN A 98 3.70 -9.66 12.90
CA GLN A 98 4.62 -10.73 13.32
C GLN A 98 4.01 -12.13 13.30
N ALA A 99 2.68 -12.22 13.24
CA ALA A 99 1.96 -13.49 13.35
C ALA A 99 0.75 -13.52 12.39
N LEU A 100 1.01 -13.36 11.09
CA LEU A 100 -0.03 -13.38 10.06
C LEU A 100 -0.22 -14.79 9.51
N ARG A 101 -1.17 -15.52 10.09
CA ARG A 101 -1.67 -16.78 9.56
C ARG A 101 -2.98 -16.56 8.81
N ARG A 102 -3.40 -17.52 8.03
CA ARG A 102 -4.64 -17.45 7.27
C ARG A 102 -5.84 -17.17 8.18
N ASP A 103 -5.95 -17.86 9.31
CA ASP A 103 -7.05 -17.68 10.25
C ASP A 103 -7.11 -16.26 10.83
N ASP A 104 -5.95 -15.66 11.10
CA ASP A 104 -5.87 -14.28 11.57
C ASP A 104 -6.41 -13.32 10.52
N VAL A 105 -6.00 -13.49 9.29
CA VAL A 105 -6.39 -12.65 8.14
C VAL A 105 -7.89 -12.81 7.83
N ASP A 106 -8.42 -14.02 7.88
CA ASP A 106 -9.86 -14.30 7.76
C ASP A 106 -10.65 -13.58 8.87
N GLY A 107 -10.12 -13.58 10.09
CA GLY A 107 -10.69 -12.85 11.22
C GLY A 107 -10.75 -11.34 10.99
N PHE A 108 -9.69 -10.76 10.43
CA PHE A 108 -9.68 -9.32 10.08
C PHE A 108 -10.72 -9.00 9.01
N ALA A 109 -10.82 -9.82 7.98
CA ALA A 109 -11.79 -9.65 6.91
C ALA A 109 -13.23 -9.69 7.44
N LYS A 110 -13.52 -10.63 8.33
CA LYS A 110 -14.82 -10.74 8.99
C LYS A 110 -15.13 -9.51 9.84
N ALA A 111 -14.18 -9.04 10.63
CA ALA A 111 -14.35 -7.85 11.48
C ALA A 111 -14.58 -6.58 10.67
N ILE A 112 -13.99 -6.46 9.47
CA ILE A 112 -14.20 -5.35 8.53
C ILE A 112 -15.59 -5.45 7.86
N GLY A 113 -16.22 -6.61 7.87
CA GLY A 113 -17.49 -6.86 7.21
C GLY A 113 -17.38 -7.16 5.73
N LEU A 114 -16.30 -7.80 5.31
CA LEU A 114 -16.15 -8.26 3.94
C LEU A 114 -17.09 -9.45 3.65
N ASP A 115 -17.44 -9.63 2.39
CA ASP A 115 -18.07 -10.87 1.92
C ASP A 115 -17.06 -12.01 2.05
N MET A 116 -17.24 -12.87 3.06
CA MET A 116 -16.27 -13.91 3.38
C MET A 116 -16.19 -14.99 2.32
N THR A 117 -17.28 -15.32 1.64
CA THR A 117 -17.25 -16.28 0.53
C THR A 117 -16.37 -15.78 -0.60
N ARG A 118 -16.50 -14.50 -0.96
CA ARG A 118 -15.61 -13.87 -1.97
C ARG A 118 -14.18 -13.76 -1.48
N PHE A 119 -13.99 -13.37 -0.22
CA PHE A 119 -12.66 -13.18 0.35
C PHE A 119 -11.87 -14.50 0.39
N GLU A 120 -12.44 -15.55 0.94
CA GLU A 120 -11.80 -16.85 1.03
C GLU A 120 -11.48 -17.42 -0.36
N ARG A 121 -12.44 -17.33 -1.29
CA ARG A 121 -12.21 -17.75 -2.69
C ARG A 121 -11.08 -16.95 -3.34
N ALA A 122 -11.06 -15.64 -3.17
CA ALA A 122 -10.00 -14.80 -3.74
C ALA A 122 -8.61 -15.19 -3.25
N LEU A 123 -8.47 -15.54 -1.97
CA LEU A 123 -7.20 -16.01 -1.42
C LEU A 123 -6.87 -17.44 -1.87
N ASP A 124 -7.84 -18.34 -1.88
CA ASP A 124 -7.63 -19.73 -2.31
C ASP A 124 -7.23 -19.83 -3.77
N ASP A 125 -7.89 -19.05 -4.63
CA ASP A 125 -7.62 -19.01 -6.06
C ASP A 125 -6.44 -18.09 -6.44
N ARG A 126 -5.81 -17.45 -5.46
CA ARG A 126 -4.73 -16.50 -5.68
C ARG A 126 -5.09 -15.41 -6.69
N LYS A 127 -6.30 -14.88 -6.61
CA LYS A 127 -6.88 -13.89 -7.53
C LYS A 127 -5.99 -12.66 -7.75
N HIS A 128 -5.32 -12.21 -6.71
CA HIS A 128 -4.50 -10.99 -6.74
C HIS A 128 -3.00 -11.25 -6.93
N LYS A 129 -2.60 -12.52 -7.10
CA LYS A 129 -1.19 -12.88 -7.27
C LYS A 129 -0.51 -12.15 -8.42
N ALA A 130 -1.14 -12.10 -9.57
CA ALA A 130 -0.58 -11.46 -10.76
C ALA A 130 -0.30 -9.97 -10.54
N ASP A 131 -1.18 -9.28 -9.82
CA ASP A 131 -1.02 -7.85 -9.51
C ASP A 131 0.11 -7.62 -8.49
N VAL A 132 0.23 -8.48 -7.48
CA VAL A 132 1.35 -8.43 -6.53
C VAL A 132 2.67 -8.69 -7.25
N ASP A 133 2.73 -9.71 -8.09
CA ASP A 133 3.93 -10.03 -8.87
C ASP A 133 4.32 -8.88 -9.82
N ALA A 134 3.33 -8.20 -10.42
CA ALA A 134 3.57 -7.05 -11.28
C ALA A 134 4.17 -5.87 -10.50
N ASP A 135 3.71 -5.62 -9.28
CA ASP A 135 4.28 -4.59 -8.42
C ASP A 135 5.72 -4.92 -8.02
N VAL A 136 6.00 -6.17 -7.68
CA VAL A 136 7.36 -6.63 -7.36
C VAL A 136 8.30 -6.42 -8.55
N ARG A 137 7.84 -6.72 -9.76
CA ARG A 137 8.63 -6.47 -10.98
C ARG A 137 8.86 -4.97 -11.20
N ALA A 138 7.82 -4.15 -11.05
CA ALA A 138 7.93 -2.70 -11.22
C ALA A 138 8.91 -2.08 -10.21
N ALA A 139 8.88 -2.53 -8.96
CA ALA A 139 9.83 -2.10 -7.93
C ALA A 139 11.27 -2.49 -8.27
N ARG A 140 11.48 -3.74 -8.70
CA ARG A 140 12.78 -4.22 -9.14
C ARG A 140 13.31 -3.41 -10.33
N ASP A 141 12.49 -3.18 -11.35
CA ASP A 141 12.88 -2.46 -12.56
C ASP A 141 13.17 -0.98 -12.26
N ALA A 142 12.54 -0.41 -11.24
CA ALA A 142 12.84 0.92 -10.71
C ALA A 142 14.02 0.93 -9.71
N SER A 143 14.71 -0.19 -9.52
CA SER A 143 15.82 -0.37 -8.57
C SER A 143 15.46 -0.04 -7.13
N VAL A 144 14.23 -0.35 -6.72
CA VAL A 144 13.80 -0.27 -5.32
C VAL A 144 14.43 -1.42 -4.55
N ARG A 145 15.13 -1.09 -3.46
CA ARG A 145 15.89 -2.05 -2.64
C ARG A 145 15.30 -2.26 -1.25
N ILE A 146 14.56 -1.30 -0.75
CA ILE A 146 14.01 -1.33 0.61
C ILE A 146 12.55 -0.86 0.63
N ALA A 147 11.82 -1.32 1.63
CA ALA A 147 10.47 -0.86 1.96
C ALA A 147 10.50 -0.14 3.32
N PRO A 148 9.85 1.03 3.48
CA PRO A 148 9.13 1.73 2.43
C PRO A 148 10.04 2.46 1.44
N THR A 149 9.55 2.66 0.22
CA THR A 149 10.12 3.59 -0.76
C THR A 149 8.97 4.41 -1.34
N PHE A 150 9.20 5.71 -1.52
CA PHE A 150 8.20 6.64 -2.02
C PHE A 150 8.59 7.24 -3.35
N PHE A 151 7.62 7.34 -4.24
CA PHE A 151 7.70 8.16 -5.45
C PHE A 151 6.65 9.25 -5.34
N VAL A 152 7.09 10.49 -5.13
CA VAL A 152 6.23 11.68 -5.00
C VAL A 152 6.34 12.47 -6.29
N GLY A 153 5.41 12.28 -7.22
CA GLY A 153 5.60 12.77 -8.58
C GLY A 153 6.92 12.23 -9.16
N PRO A 154 7.83 13.12 -9.59
CA PRO A 154 9.13 12.69 -10.12
C PRO A 154 10.20 12.40 -9.06
N TYR A 155 9.89 12.60 -7.77
CA TYR A 155 10.88 12.51 -6.69
C TYR A 155 10.88 11.15 -6.02
N TYR A 156 12.08 10.63 -5.75
CA TYR A 156 12.32 9.34 -5.13
C TYR A 156 12.87 9.50 -3.72
N VAL A 157 12.32 8.74 -2.78
CA VAL A 157 12.79 8.67 -1.39
C VAL A 157 12.80 7.22 -0.93
N ALA A 158 14.01 6.68 -0.69
CA ALA A 158 14.18 5.34 -0.15
C ALA A 158 14.18 5.35 1.37
N GLY A 159 13.52 4.36 1.96
CA GLY A 159 13.45 4.20 3.41
C GLY A 159 12.44 5.12 4.08
N THR A 160 12.51 5.16 5.41
CA THR A 160 11.64 6.03 6.22
C THR A 160 11.85 7.49 5.86
N ALA A 161 10.76 8.18 5.58
CA ALA A 161 10.77 9.62 5.33
C ALA A 161 9.97 10.33 6.42
N SER A 162 10.50 11.46 6.90
CA SER A 162 9.75 12.30 7.84
C SER A 162 8.56 12.96 7.15
N TYR A 163 7.56 13.34 7.94
CA TYR A 163 6.45 14.15 7.46
C TYR A 163 6.93 15.41 6.73
N ALA A 164 7.88 16.15 7.34
CA ALA A 164 8.40 17.38 6.75
C ALA A 164 9.03 17.15 5.37
N ARG A 165 9.76 16.05 5.19
CA ARG A 165 10.36 15.70 3.90
C ARG A 165 9.31 15.39 2.83
N LEU A 166 8.32 14.58 3.17
CA LEU A 166 7.23 14.25 2.23
C LEU A 166 6.38 15.47 1.91
N ALA A 167 6.04 16.29 2.92
CA ALA A 167 5.29 17.52 2.73
C ALA A 167 6.02 18.48 1.77
N LYS A 168 7.33 18.65 1.95
CA LYS A 168 8.14 19.47 1.04
C LYS A 168 8.08 18.97 -0.41
N LEU A 169 8.11 17.66 -0.63
CA LEU A 169 7.99 17.10 -1.98
C LEU A 169 6.59 17.30 -2.56
N VAL A 170 5.55 17.18 -1.74
CA VAL A 170 4.16 17.49 -2.14
C VAL A 170 4.06 18.94 -2.61
N GLU A 171 4.60 19.88 -1.84
CA GLU A 171 4.60 21.31 -2.20
C GLU A 171 5.34 21.56 -3.53
N LEU A 172 6.48 20.89 -3.74
CA LEU A 172 7.24 21.00 -5.00
C LEU A 172 6.46 20.49 -6.21
N VAL A 173 5.62 19.47 -6.03
CA VAL A 173 4.78 18.94 -7.12
C VAL A 173 3.55 19.83 -7.34
N LEU A 174 3.03 20.48 -6.29
CA LEU A 174 1.90 21.40 -6.37
C LEU A 174 2.26 22.77 -6.96
N ALA A 175 3.51 23.18 -6.84
CA ALA A 175 4.00 24.45 -7.38
C ALA A 175 4.04 24.41 -8.91
#